data_8aead85061b2fa814c1e2468c5b1d3fa
#
_entry.id   8aead85061b2fa814c1e2468c5b1d3fa
#
_cell.length_a   1.000
_cell.length_b   1.000
_cell.length_c   1.000
_cell.angle_alpha   90.00
_cell.angle_beta   90.00
_cell.angle_gamma   90.00
#
_symmetry.space_group_name_H-M   'P 1'
#
loop_
_entity.id
_entity.type
_entity.pdbx_description
1 polymer ?
#
loop_
_entity_poly.entity_id
_entity_poly.type
_entity_poly.pdbx_seq_one_letter_code
_entity_poly.pdbx_strand_id
1 'polypeptide(L)'
;MIQRAVAAQPDAGYIIDSLGWAQYRLGYYNEAVVHMERAVELMATDPIVNDHLGDVYWAVGRKTEARFQWRRALSFATDYSGPEAVDPKRIQRKLEVGLATVLAEEGAAPLKLADGD
;
A
#
# COMPACT_ATOMS: atom_id res chain seq x y z
N MET A 1 -14.18 11.95 24.61
CA MET A 1 -13.88 13.05 23.68
C MET A 1 -13.69 12.52 22.29
N ILE A 2 -14.08 13.29 21.33
CA ILE A 2 -14.06 12.86 19.94
C ILE A 2 -12.64 12.55 19.49
N GLN A 3 -11.68 13.41 19.80
CA GLN A 3 -10.32 13.17 19.37
C GLN A 3 -9.74 11.92 19.96
N ARG A 4 -10.02 11.70 21.22
CA ARG A 4 -9.51 10.49 21.86
C ARG A 4 -10.16 9.26 21.25
N ALA A 5 -11.43 9.35 20.94
CA ALA A 5 -12.12 8.24 20.33
C ALA A 5 -11.52 7.92 18.96
N VAL A 6 -11.22 8.94 18.16
CA VAL A 6 -10.62 8.73 16.85
C VAL A 6 -9.24 8.09 17.01
N ALA A 7 -8.44 8.60 17.94
CA ALA A 7 -7.10 8.06 18.13
C ALA A 7 -7.14 6.61 18.60
N ALA A 8 -8.17 6.25 19.35
CA ALA A 8 -8.30 4.88 19.87
C ALA A 8 -9.06 3.95 18.95
N GLN A 9 -9.71 4.48 17.92
CA GLN A 9 -10.51 3.64 17.04
C GLN A 9 -9.63 2.72 16.20
N PRO A 10 -10.03 1.45 16.06
CA PRO A 10 -9.27 0.54 15.22
C PRO A 10 -9.21 0.96 13.76
N ASP A 11 -10.21 1.73 13.30
CA ASP A 11 -10.27 2.11 11.90
C ASP A 11 -9.51 3.39 11.57
N ALA A 12 -8.81 4.00 12.56
CA ALA A 12 -8.01 5.19 12.25
C ALA A 12 -6.93 4.88 11.20
N GLY A 13 -6.34 3.69 11.27
CA GLY A 13 -5.36 3.27 10.28
C GLY A 13 -5.96 3.16 8.89
N TYR A 14 -7.17 2.67 8.77
CA TYR A 14 -7.84 2.57 7.48
C TYR A 14 -8.17 3.94 6.91
N ILE A 15 -8.53 4.90 7.75
CA ILE A 15 -8.80 6.25 7.29
C ILE A 15 -7.52 6.86 6.70
N ILE A 16 -6.41 6.69 7.40
CA ILE A 16 -5.13 7.21 6.94
C ILE A 16 -4.66 6.47 5.69
N ASP A 17 -4.87 5.16 5.64
CA ASP A 17 -4.58 4.36 4.46
C ASP A 17 -5.37 4.86 3.25
N SER A 18 -6.65 5.14 3.45
CA SER A 18 -7.50 5.64 2.36
C SER A 18 -6.99 6.98 1.84
N LEU A 19 -6.57 7.86 2.74
CA LEU A 19 -6.01 9.14 2.35
C LEU A 19 -4.73 8.95 1.54
N GLY A 20 -3.81 8.14 2.05
CA GLY A 20 -2.56 7.87 1.35
C GLY A 20 -2.79 7.21 0.01
N TRP A 21 -3.74 6.30 -0.07
CA TRP A 21 -4.05 5.62 -1.32
C TRP A 21 -4.65 6.58 -2.34
N ALA A 22 -5.51 7.49 -1.90
CA ALA A 22 -6.03 8.52 -2.79
C ALA A 22 -4.91 9.41 -3.34
N GLN A 23 -3.98 9.79 -2.50
CA GLN A 23 -2.82 10.57 -2.93
C GLN A 23 -1.98 9.81 -3.94
N TYR A 24 -1.76 8.50 -3.69
CA TYR A 24 -1.03 7.65 -4.62
C TYR A 24 -1.73 7.64 -5.99
N ARG A 25 -3.03 7.48 -6.01
CA ARG A 25 -3.78 7.44 -7.27
C ARG A 25 -3.73 8.76 -8.03
N LEU A 26 -3.56 9.85 -7.31
CA LEU A 26 -3.43 11.18 -7.93
C LEU A 26 -1.99 11.49 -8.34
N GLY A 27 -1.05 10.63 -8.00
CA GLY A 27 0.35 10.85 -8.33
C GLY A 27 1.14 11.61 -7.29
N TYR A 28 0.55 11.87 -6.14
CA TYR A 28 1.22 12.57 -5.04
C TYR A 28 1.96 11.55 -4.17
N TYR A 29 3.00 10.97 -4.74
CA TYR A 29 3.64 9.80 -4.14
C TYR A 29 4.38 10.11 -2.85
N ASN A 30 5.05 11.27 -2.78
CA ASN A 30 5.79 11.62 -1.56
C ASN A 30 4.86 11.82 -0.39
N GLU A 31 3.72 12.47 -0.62
CA GLU A 31 2.72 12.62 0.43
C GLU A 31 2.11 11.29 0.82
N ALA A 32 1.89 10.44 -0.18
CA ALA A 32 1.34 9.12 0.08
C ALA A 32 2.26 8.29 0.97
N VAL A 33 3.57 8.39 0.78
CA VAL A 33 4.52 7.65 1.61
C VAL A 33 4.31 7.98 3.09
N VAL A 34 4.21 9.27 3.41
CA VAL A 34 4.06 9.69 4.80
C VAL A 34 2.82 9.09 5.42
N HIS A 35 1.69 9.17 4.72
CA HIS A 35 0.44 8.64 5.26
C HIS A 35 0.44 7.12 5.32
N MET A 36 0.99 6.47 4.29
CA MET A 36 0.99 5.01 4.28
C MET A 36 1.92 4.45 5.34
N GLU A 37 3.05 5.10 5.60
CA GLU A 37 3.93 4.68 6.69
C GLU A 37 3.20 4.80 8.03
N ARG A 38 2.44 5.87 8.21
CA ARG A 38 1.66 6.03 9.43
C ARG A 38 0.57 4.97 9.54
N ALA A 39 -0.09 4.66 8.43
CA ALA A 39 -1.12 3.62 8.44
C ALA A 39 -0.54 2.29 8.86
N VAL A 40 0.65 1.95 8.35
CA VAL A 40 1.29 0.69 8.73
C VAL A 40 1.68 0.70 10.20
N GLU A 41 2.11 1.83 10.75
CA GLU A 41 2.37 1.90 12.19
C GLU A 41 1.13 1.55 13.01
N LEU A 42 -0.02 1.98 12.55
CA LEU A 42 -1.28 1.74 13.26
C LEU A 42 -1.85 0.35 12.99
N MET A 43 -1.52 -0.24 11.86
CA MET A 43 -2.08 -1.52 11.43
C MET A 43 -0.97 -2.41 10.87
N ALA A 44 0.00 -2.71 11.71
CA ALA A 44 1.25 -3.32 11.29
C ALA A 44 1.08 -4.70 10.64
N THR A 45 0.02 -5.42 11.00
CA THR A 45 -0.18 -6.78 10.47
C THR A 45 -1.29 -6.87 9.43
N ASP A 46 -1.80 -5.74 8.98
CA ASP A 46 -2.86 -5.75 7.98
C ASP A 46 -2.24 -5.94 6.59
N PRO A 47 -2.65 -6.99 5.87
CA PRO A 47 -2.04 -7.27 4.56
C PRO A 47 -2.38 -6.21 3.51
N ILE A 48 -3.55 -5.60 3.57
CA ILE A 48 -3.94 -4.58 2.60
C ILE A 48 -3.06 -3.34 2.76
N VAL A 49 -2.89 -2.90 4.00
CA VAL A 49 -2.12 -1.70 4.28
C VAL A 49 -0.66 -1.91 3.92
N ASN A 50 -0.10 -3.08 4.23
CA ASN A 50 1.27 -3.39 3.86
C ASN A 50 1.45 -3.46 2.34
N ASP A 51 0.48 -4.03 1.63
CA ASP A 51 0.54 -4.11 0.17
C ASP A 51 0.49 -2.71 -0.44
N HIS A 52 -0.39 -1.85 0.07
CA HIS A 52 -0.47 -0.46 -0.40
C HIS A 52 0.85 0.27 -0.20
N LEU A 53 1.47 0.12 0.97
CA LEU A 53 2.75 0.78 1.21
C LEU A 53 3.82 0.29 0.25
N GLY A 54 3.80 -1.01 -0.08
CA GLY A 54 4.71 -1.54 -1.07
C GLY A 54 4.57 -0.85 -2.42
N ASP A 55 3.33 -0.67 -2.87
CA ASP A 55 3.07 0.01 -4.14
C ASP A 55 3.55 1.46 -4.11
N VAL A 56 3.35 2.15 -2.99
CA VAL A 56 3.78 3.54 -2.87
C VAL A 56 5.30 3.64 -2.84
N TYR A 57 5.98 2.74 -2.12
CA TYR A 57 7.43 2.71 -2.13
C TYR A 57 7.97 2.48 -3.54
N TRP A 58 7.35 1.57 -4.29
CA TRP A 58 7.76 1.33 -5.66
C TRP A 58 7.65 2.59 -6.50
N ALA A 59 6.56 3.33 -6.32
CA ALA A 59 6.31 4.54 -7.11
C ALA A 59 7.36 5.62 -6.87
N VAL A 60 7.94 5.68 -5.66
CA VAL A 60 8.98 6.65 -5.35
C VAL A 60 10.38 6.10 -5.58
N GLY A 61 10.49 4.90 -6.16
CA GLY A 61 11.78 4.31 -6.50
C GLY A 61 12.45 3.52 -5.40
N ARG A 62 11.78 3.34 -4.27
CA ARG A 62 12.33 2.57 -3.15
C ARG A 62 11.94 1.11 -3.29
N LYS A 63 12.55 0.46 -4.27
CA LYS A 63 12.09 -0.87 -4.71
C LYS A 63 12.41 -1.98 -3.73
N THR A 64 13.52 -1.88 -3.01
CA THR A 64 13.84 -2.86 -1.98
C THR A 64 12.83 -2.82 -0.86
N GLU A 65 12.46 -1.62 -0.42
CA GLU A 65 11.45 -1.46 0.62
C GLU A 65 10.07 -1.90 0.11
N ALA A 66 9.78 -1.65 -1.16
CA ALA A 66 8.53 -2.13 -1.74
C ALA A 66 8.43 -3.66 -1.64
N ARG A 67 9.50 -4.35 -2.01
CA ARG A 67 9.50 -5.81 -1.95
C ARG A 67 9.37 -6.30 -0.51
N PHE A 68 10.02 -5.63 0.43
CA PHE A 68 9.89 -5.99 1.83
C PHE A 68 8.44 -5.90 2.28
N GLN A 69 7.75 -4.81 1.93
CA GLN A 69 6.36 -4.64 2.33
C GLN A 69 5.45 -5.66 1.67
N TRP A 70 5.69 -6.00 0.41
CA TRP A 70 4.90 -7.03 -0.26
C TRP A 70 5.10 -8.41 0.39
N ARG A 71 6.32 -8.72 0.81
CA ARG A 71 6.56 -9.98 1.53
C ARG A 71 5.81 -10.00 2.86
N ARG A 72 5.80 -8.86 3.55
CA ARG A 72 5.03 -8.76 4.79
C ARG A 72 3.54 -8.96 4.50
N ALA A 73 3.03 -8.32 3.46
CA ALA A 73 1.63 -8.46 3.10
C ALA A 73 1.29 -9.93 2.84
N LEU A 74 2.14 -10.64 2.10
CA LEU A 74 1.93 -12.07 1.88
C LEU A 74 1.92 -12.86 3.17
N SER A 75 2.86 -12.56 4.05
CA SER A 75 2.95 -13.24 5.33
C SER A 75 1.66 -13.11 6.14
N PHE A 76 1.04 -11.95 6.10
CA PHE A 76 -0.18 -11.71 6.86
C PHE A 76 -1.44 -12.16 6.11
N ALA A 77 -1.36 -12.28 4.79
CA ALA A 77 -2.54 -12.59 3.97
C ALA A 77 -3.08 -13.99 4.21
N THR A 78 -2.23 -14.92 4.62
CA THR A 78 -2.65 -16.31 4.80
C THR A 78 -3.72 -16.47 5.87
N ASP A 79 -3.72 -15.58 6.85
CA ASP A 79 -4.68 -15.66 7.96
C ASP A 79 -5.78 -14.61 7.85
N TYR A 80 -5.77 -13.83 6.78
CA TYR A 80 -6.71 -12.72 6.65
C TYR A 80 -7.92 -13.17 5.86
N SER A 81 -9.10 -12.94 6.42
CA SER A 81 -10.34 -13.33 5.78
C SER A 81 -11.34 -12.19 5.72
N GLY A 82 -10.89 -10.95 5.82
CA GLY A 82 -11.76 -9.81 5.75
C GLY A 82 -12.36 -9.62 4.37
N PRO A 83 -13.36 -8.74 4.26
CA PRO A 83 -14.05 -8.55 2.98
C PRO A 83 -13.19 -7.94 1.89
N GLU A 84 -12.09 -7.31 2.25
CA GLU A 84 -11.19 -6.71 1.27
C GLU A 84 -9.86 -7.45 1.27
N ALA A 85 -9.94 -8.76 1.29
CA ALA A 85 -8.74 -9.57 1.29
C ALA A 85 -7.86 -9.26 0.08
N VAL A 86 -6.55 -9.28 0.29
CA VAL A 86 -5.61 -9.10 -0.81
C VAL A 86 -5.58 -10.35 -1.68
N ASP A 87 -5.05 -10.19 -2.89
CA ASP A 87 -4.82 -11.30 -3.81
C ASP A 87 -3.36 -11.73 -3.69
N PRO A 88 -3.08 -12.85 -3.02
CA PRO A 88 -1.70 -13.27 -2.82
C PRO A 88 -0.96 -13.52 -4.13
N LYS A 89 -1.64 -14.02 -5.14
CA LYS A 89 -1.00 -14.28 -6.43
C LYS A 89 -0.54 -12.99 -7.08
N ARG A 90 -1.32 -11.94 -6.96
CA ARG A 90 -0.95 -10.65 -7.52
C ARG A 90 0.25 -10.08 -6.78
N ILE A 91 0.29 -10.22 -5.47
CA ILE A 91 1.43 -9.75 -4.69
C ILE A 91 2.68 -10.52 -5.07
N GLN A 92 2.57 -11.85 -5.23
CA GLN A 92 3.70 -12.65 -5.68
C GLN A 92 4.21 -12.19 -7.04
N ARG A 93 3.29 -11.89 -7.95
CA ARG A 93 3.68 -11.40 -9.26
C ARG A 93 4.42 -10.07 -9.18
N LYS A 94 3.97 -9.18 -8.29
CA LYS A 94 4.69 -7.93 -8.07
C LYS A 94 6.11 -8.18 -7.57
N LEU A 95 6.28 -9.16 -6.71
CA LEU A 95 7.62 -9.53 -6.24
C LEU A 95 8.50 -10.05 -7.36
N GLU A 96 7.92 -10.78 -8.31
CA GLU A 96 8.67 -11.39 -9.40
C GLU A 96 9.08 -10.39 -10.47
N VAL A 97 8.16 -9.52 -10.86
CA VAL A 97 8.36 -8.68 -12.05
C VAL A 97 8.23 -7.19 -11.78
N GLY A 98 7.82 -6.81 -10.58
CA GLY A 98 7.64 -5.41 -10.21
C GLY A 98 6.25 -4.91 -10.53
N LEU A 99 5.90 -3.80 -9.88
CA LEU A 99 4.55 -3.25 -10.01
C LEU A 99 4.28 -2.74 -11.41
N ALA A 100 5.26 -2.08 -12.04
CA ALA A 100 5.03 -1.52 -13.36
C ALA A 100 4.63 -2.60 -14.37
N THR A 101 5.28 -3.76 -14.31
CA THR A 101 4.96 -4.87 -15.20
C THR A 101 3.56 -5.41 -14.90
N VAL A 102 3.21 -5.55 -13.61
CA VAL A 102 1.88 -6.03 -13.25
C VAL A 102 0.80 -5.09 -13.77
N LEU A 103 1.01 -3.78 -13.62
CA LEU A 103 0.03 -2.83 -14.13
C LEU A 103 -0.13 -2.95 -15.64
N ALA A 104 0.97 -3.13 -16.36
CA ALA A 104 0.91 -3.32 -17.81
C ALA A 104 0.17 -4.59 -18.17
N GLU A 105 0.42 -5.68 -17.45
CA GLU A 105 -0.27 -6.94 -17.70
C GLU A 105 -1.77 -6.83 -17.46
N GLU A 106 -2.16 -5.99 -16.52
CA GLU A 106 -3.57 -5.79 -16.20
C GLU A 106 -4.26 -4.78 -17.09
N GLY A 107 -3.52 -4.13 -17.98
CA GLY A 107 -4.09 -3.08 -18.81
C GLY A 107 -4.39 -1.80 -18.03
N ALA A 108 -3.79 -1.66 -16.86
CA ALA A 108 -4.00 -0.48 -16.04
C ALA A 108 -3.09 0.65 -16.50
N ALA A 109 -3.46 1.88 -16.16
CA ALA A 109 -2.65 3.03 -16.47
C ALA A 109 -1.29 2.90 -15.77
N PRO A 110 -0.19 3.29 -16.43
CA PRO A 110 1.11 3.25 -15.79
C PRO A 110 1.19 4.29 -14.67
N LEU A 111 2.16 4.08 -13.79
CA LEU A 111 2.42 5.03 -12.72
C LEU A 111 2.79 6.38 -13.31
N LYS A 112 2.32 7.44 -12.68
CA LYS A 112 2.77 8.79 -12.98
C LYS A 112 4.17 8.95 -12.41
N LEU A 113 5.06 9.49 -13.20
CA LEU A 113 6.43 9.67 -12.72
C LEU A 113 6.62 11.10 -12.26
N ALA A 114 7.31 11.25 -11.14
CA ALA A 114 7.67 12.56 -10.64
C ALA A 114 8.47 13.28 -11.72
N ASP A 115 8.31 14.57 -11.81
CA ASP A 115 9.06 15.41 -12.77
C ASP A 115 8.72 15.09 -14.20
N GLY A 116 7.63 14.41 -14.43
CA GLY A 116 7.20 14.10 -15.79
C GLY A 116 8.05 13.10 -16.52
N ASP A 117 8.84 12.36 -15.78
CA ASP A 117 9.71 11.36 -16.40
C ASP A 117 8.93 10.24 -17.04
#